data_0bff183441a3dfdeb904d4984d538838
#
_entry.id   0bff183441a3dfdeb904d4984d538838
#
_cell.length_a   1.000
_cell.length_b   1.000
_cell.length_c   1.000
_cell.angle_alpha   90.00
_cell.angle_beta   90.00
_cell.angle_gamma   90.00
#
_symmetry.space_group_name_H-M   'P 1'
#
loop_
_entity.id
_entity.type
_entity.pdbx_description
1 polymer ?
#
loop_
_entity_poly.entity_id
_entity_poly.type
_entity_poly.pdbx_seq_one_letter_code
_entity_poly.pdbx_strand_id
1 'polypeptide(L)'
;VKITSIIANQVRIPFRRPVKHASHTRTDTDSVVVQCVLEDGTIGLGEGLPRDYVTGETIESSMQALVQSDISSQLQDCDTFLGACNLAERLKVPAPASDDRQCSTNAARCALELAVLDAFGKAFHEPISSVTKTLAGDLYYPRKSVQYSGIITSARGWKLRLASIIYRLGWFRQVKMKVGIPGQNDEKRVRLARRFLGGGIDLRVDANEAWSLDETVDRILQLKPFGVSSVEQPVPHEQALLLGKVREKTSVPIMLDESLCSMVDAERAVQAGACDLFNLRLSKCGG
;
A
#
# COMPACT_ATOMS: atom_id res chain seq x y z
N VAL A 1 -4.77 29.46 11.98
CA VAL A 1 -4.23 29.38 10.60
C VAL A 1 -5.32 28.84 9.69
N LYS A 2 -5.57 29.53 8.58
CA LYS A 2 -6.69 29.28 7.67
C LYS A 2 -6.18 28.68 6.35
N ILE A 3 -6.93 27.73 5.81
CA ILE A 3 -6.75 27.25 4.43
C ILE A 3 -7.44 28.25 3.48
N THR A 4 -6.69 28.78 2.52
CA THR A 4 -7.20 29.73 1.52
C THR A 4 -7.59 29.08 0.21
N SER A 5 -6.92 27.97 -0.17
CA SER A 5 -7.31 27.20 -1.36
C SER A 5 -6.85 25.76 -1.30
N ILE A 6 -7.61 24.90 -1.98
CA ILE A 6 -7.28 23.52 -2.30
C ILE A 6 -7.29 23.40 -3.83
N ILE A 7 -6.18 22.95 -4.42
CA ILE A 7 -6.00 22.83 -5.87
C ILE A 7 -5.60 21.40 -6.21
N ALA A 8 -6.38 20.72 -7.02
CA ALA A 8 -6.08 19.35 -7.47
C ALA A 8 -5.56 19.37 -8.91
N ASN A 9 -4.50 18.63 -9.16
CA ASN A 9 -3.88 18.50 -10.47
C ASN A 9 -3.63 17.02 -10.81
N GLN A 10 -3.82 16.66 -12.06
CA GLN A 10 -3.31 15.41 -12.61
C GLN A 10 -1.83 15.57 -12.95
N VAL A 11 -1.02 14.62 -12.50
CA VAL A 11 0.41 14.57 -12.84
C VAL A 11 0.71 13.24 -13.49
N ARG A 12 1.23 13.28 -14.72
CA ARG A 12 1.62 12.10 -15.49
C ARG A 12 3.10 12.10 -15.76
N ILE A 13 3.80 11.07 -15.25
CA ILE A 13 5.25 10.96 -15.40
C ILE A 13 5.57 9.67 -16.16
N PRO A 14 6.20 9.74 -17.36
CA PRO A 14 6.56 8.56 -18.10
C PRO A 14 7.69 7.77 -17.42
N PHE A 15 7.57 6.44 -17.40
CA PHE A 15 8.64 5.59 -16.91
C PHE A 15 9.77 5.47 -17.93
N ARG A 16 11.00 5.40 -17.45
CA ARG A 16 12.16 5.10 -18.33
C ARG A 16 12.06 3.74 -19.01
N ARG A 17 11.33 2.80 -18.42
CA ARG A 17 11.05 1.46 -18.95
C ARG A 17 9.67 1.01 -18.46
N PRO A 18 8.90 0.27 -19.29
CA PRO A 18 7.63 -0.27 -18.87
C PRO A 18 7.77 -1.16 -17.62
N VAL A 19 6.85 -1.01 -16.68
CA VAL A 19 6.74 -1.83 -15.48
C VAL A 19 5.65 -2.86 -15.69
N LYS A 20 6.01 -4.15 -15.64
CA LYS A 20 5.07 -5.27 -15.80
C LYS A 20 4.63 -5.78 -14.43
N HIS A 21 3.34 -5.77 -14.20
CA HIS A 21 2.65 -6.50 -13.14
C HIS A 21 2.08 -7.81 -13.66
N ALA A 22 1.56 -8.66 -12.79
CA ALA A 22 0.93 -9.92 -13.20
C ALA A 22 -0.26 -9.67 -14.16
N SER A 23 -1.06 -8.64 -13.90
CA SER A 23 -2.27 -8.29 -14.64
C SER A 23 -2.10 -7.10 -15.60
N HIS A 24 -1.15 -6.18 -15.37
CA HIS A 24 -1.04 -4.91 -16.09
C HIS A 24 0.39 -4.55 -16.48
N THR A 25 0.53 -3.84 -17.61
CA THR A 25 1.80 -3.20 -18.01
C THR A 25 1.61 -1.69 -18.00
N ARG A 26 2.46 -0.99 -17.26
CA ARG A 26 2.41 0.47 -17.16
C ARG A 26 3.61 1.11 -17.83
N THR A 27 3.35 2.19 -18.56
CA THR A 27 4.36 3.01 -19.24
C THR A 27 4.63 4.34 -18.54
N ASP A 28 3.73 4.73 -17.67
CA ASP A 28 3.77 5.97 -16.89
C ASP A 28 3.13 5.79 -15.51
N THR A 29 3.27 6.79 -14.66
CA THR A 29 2.46 6.94 -13.45
C THR A 29 1.48 8.08 -13.65
N ASP A 30 0.22 7.81 -13.34
CA ASP A 30 -0.82 8.82 -13.18
C ASP A 30 -1.06 9.02 -11.69
N SER A 31 -0.97 10.28 -11.25
CA SER A 31 -1.15 10.68 -9.85
C SER A 31 -2.11 11.85 -9.76
N VAL A 32 -2.92 11.87 -8.72
CA VAL A 32 -3.62 13.07 -8.26
C VAL A 32 -2.70 13.79 -7.27
N VAL A 33 -2.36 15.03 -7.55
CA VAL A 33 -1.57 15.86 -6.64
C VAL A 33 -2.44 17.03 -6.18
N VAL A 34 -2.62 17.13 -4.86
CA VAL A 34 -3.36 18.22 -4.23
C VAL A 34 -2.40 19.18 -3.58
N GLN A 35 -2.66 20.47 -3.75
CA GLN A 35 -2.00 21.58 -3.06
C GLN A 35 -2.98 22.17 -2.06
N CYS A 36 -2.55 22.30 -0.81
CA CYS A 36 -3.25 23.04 0.24
C CYS A 36 -2.46 24.33 0.49
N VAL A 37 -3.10 25.49 0.30
CA VAL A 37 -2.48 26.80 0.50
C VAL A 37 -3.05 27.43 1.75
N LEU A 38 -2.19 27.84 2.68
CA LEU A 38 -2.55 28.55 3.90
C LEU A 38 -2.51 30.07 3.71
N GLU A 39 -3.09 30.82 4.63
CA GLU A 39 -3.19 32.29 4.57
C GLU A 39 -1.84 33.02 4.60
N ASP A 40 -0.81 32.38 5.17
CA ASP A 40 0.56 32.90 5.19
C ASP A 40 1.35 32.57 3.91
N GLY A 41 0.73 31.90 2.93
CA GLY A 41 1.35 31.44 1.69
C GLY A 41 2.05 30.08 1.79
N THR A 42 2.02 29.42 2.94
CA THR A 42 2.56 28.05 3.09
C THR A 42 1.80 27.10 2.18
N ILE A 43 2.52 26.26 1.43
CA ILE A 43 1.96 25.25 0.53
C ILE A 43 2.28 23.86 1.03
N GLY A 44 1.24 23.07 1.25
CA GLY A 44 1.33 21.62 1.46
C GLY A 44 0.99 20.85 0.21
N LEU A 45 1.64 19.68 0.04
CA LEU A 45 1.45 18.79 -1.09
C LEU A 45 1.03 17.40 -0.63
N GLY A 46 0.06 16.82 -1.31
CA GLY A 46 -0.34 15.42 -1.11
C GLY A 46 -0.51 14.70 -2.44
N GLU A 47 -0.13 13.44 -2.49
CA GLU A 47 -0.22 12.60 -3.68
C GLU A 47 -1.12 11.39 -3.42
N GLY A 48 -2.02 11.12 -4.35
CA GLY A 48 -2.81 9.90 -4.42
C GLY A 48 -2.55 9.16 -5.72
N LEU A 49 -2.53 7.83 -5.65
CA LEU A 49 -2.23 6.96 -6.78
C LEU A 49 -3.45 6.09 -7.11
N PRO A 50 -4.40 6.57 -7.95
CA PRO A 50 -5.53 5.75 -8.38
C PRO A 50 -5.06 4.49 -9.10
N ARG A 51 -5.73 3.37 -8.82
CA ARG A 51 -5.44 2.06 -9.44
C ARG A 51 -6.73 1.31 -9.64
N ASP A 52 -7.16 1.20 -10.89
CA ASP A 52 -8.39 0.55 -11.31
C ASP A 52 -8.46 -0.93 -10.87
N TYR A 53 -7.34 -1.62 -10.92
CA TYR A 53 -7.22 -3.03 -10.52
C TYR A 53 -7.04 -3.27 -9.02
N VAL A 54 -7.03 -2.23 -8.17
CA VAL A 54 -6.92 -2.35 -6.69
C VAL A 54 -8.13 -1.76 -5.99
N THR A 55 -8.38 -0.46 -6.23
CA THR A 55 -9.45 0.32 -5.59
C THR A 55 -10.59 0.67 -6.56
N GLY A 56 -10.47 0.29 -7.84
CA GLY A 56 -11.44 0.67 -8.87
C GLY A 56 -11.34 2.12 -9.33
N GLU A 57 -10.31 2.87 -8.87
CA GLU A 57 -10.14 4.28 -9.17
C GLU A 57 -9.37 4.51 -10.45
N THR A 58 -9.83 5.46 -11.26
CA THR A 58 -9.06 6.10 -12.34
C THR A 58 -8.70 7.52 -11.95
N ILE A 59 -7.82 8.15 -12.73
CA ILE A 59 -7.50 9.57 -12.54
C ILE A 59 -8.75 10.43 -12.65
N GLU A 60 -9.59 10.14 -13.65
CA GLU A 60 -10.80 10.88 -13.93
C GLU A 60 -11.80 10.75 -12.78
N SER A 61 -12.02 9.52 -12.27
CA SER A 61 -12.94 9.29 -11.16
C SER A 61 -12.45 9.97 -9.87
N SER A 62 -11.14 9.94 -9.60
CA SER A 62 -10.55 10.58 -8.43
C SER A 62 -10.64 12.10 -8.51
N MET A 63 -10.35 12.70 -9.66
CA MET A 63 -10.52 14.14 -9.88
C MET A 63 -11.99 14.56 -9.76
N GLN A 64 -12.91 13.78 -10.33
CA GLN A 64 -14.34 14.04 -10.22
C GLN A 64 -14.84 13.92 -8.78
N ALA A 65 -14.36 12.94 -8.03
CA ALA A 65 -14.70 12.78 -6.62
C ALA A 65 -14.31 14.01 -5.79
N LEU A 66 -13.12 14.58 -6.01
CA LEU A 66 -12.69 15.82 -5.35
C LEU A 66 -13.57 17.01 -5.71
N VAL A 67 -13.93 17.15 -6.98
CA VAL A 67 -14.80 18.27 -7.44
C VAL A 67 -16.22 18.13 -6.89
N GLN A 68 -16.75 16.92 -6.81
CA GLN A 68 -18.10 16.66 -6.31
C GLN A 68 -18.21 16.69 -4.79
N SER A 69 -17.10 16.49 -4.10
CA SER A 69 -17.06 16.60 -2.64
C SER A 69 -17.00 18.07 -2.27
N ASP A 70 -17.97 18.57 -1.53
CA ASP A 70 -17.92 19.94 -1.03
C ASP A 70 -16.82 20.09 0.04
N ILE A 71 -15.56 20.09 -0.44
CA ILE A 71 -14.38 20.20 0.43
C ILE A 71 -14.39 21.52 1.17
N SER A 72 -14.81 22.60 0.51
CA SER A 72 -14.79 23.96 1.11
C SER A 72 -15.61 24.04 2.38
N SER A 73 -16.76 23.36 2.45
CA SER A 73 -17.61 23.36 3.66
C SER A 73 -17.03 22.52 4.81
N GLN A 74 -16.07 21.66 4.53
CA GLN A 74 -15.42 20.81 5.53
C GLN A 74 -14.18 21.46 6.16
N LEU A 75 -13.65 22.53 5.53
CA LEU A 75 -12.44 23.20 6.00
C LEU A 75 -12.73 24.02 7.26
N GLN A 76 -11.78 23.98 8.19
CA GLN A 76 -11.81 24.72 9.45
C GLN A 76 -10.45 25.35 9.71
N ASP A 77 -10.44 26.48 10.41
CA ASP A 77 -9.22 27.09 10.91
C ASP A 77 -8.61 26.20 11.99
N CYS A 78 -7.29 26.07 11.97
CA CYS A 78 -6.56 25.25 12.95
C CYS A 78 -5.50 26.10 13.66
N ASP A 79 -5.55 26.11 15.00
CA ASP A 79 -4.59 26.83 15.83
C ASP A 79 -3.47 25.91 16.37
N THR A 80 -3.60 24.61 16.13
CA THR A 80 -2.62 23.58 16.57
C THR A 80 -2.49 22.48 15.54
N PHE A 81 -1.36 21.77 15.57
CA PHE A 81 -1.15 20.59 14.72
C PHE A 81 -2.16 19.46 15.03
N LEU A 82 -2.56 19.28 16.29
CA LEU A 82 -3.62 18.34 16.65
C LEU A 82 -4.96 18.72 15.99
N GLY A 83 -5.29 20.03 15.96
CA GLY A 83 -6.48 20.51 15.24
C GLY A 83 -6.42 20.14 13.75
N ALA A 84 -5.26 20.32 13.12
CA ALA A 84 -5.05 19.96 11.73
C ALA A 84 -5.13 18.43 11.49
N CYS A 85 -4.59 17.62 12.38
CA CYS A 85 -4.74 16.16 12.32
C CYS A 85 -6.22 15.74 12.43
N ASN A 86 -6.96 16.32 13.34
CA ASN A 86 -8.41 16.06 13.48
C ASN A 86 -9.22 16.55 12.28
N LEU A 87 -8.82 17.66 11.66
CA LEU A 87 -9.42 18.12 10.41
C LEU A 87 -9.16 17.08 9.29
N ALA A 88 -7.91 16.69 9.08
CA ALA A 88 -7.51 15.72 8.06
C ALA A 88 -8.27 14.39 8.20
N GLU A 89 -8.40 13.88 9.43
CA GLU A 89 -9.16 12.63 9.71
C GLU A 89 -10.64 12.75 9.32
N ARG A 90 -11.26 13.92 9.54
CA ARG A 90 -12.68 14.15 9.25
C ARG A 90 -13.00 14.46 7.80
N LEU A 91 -12.00 14.79 6.98
CA LEU A 91 -12.22 15.06 5.56
C LEU A 91 -12.83 13.84 4.87
N LYS A 92 -13.91 14.08 4.14
CA LYS A 92 -14.65 13.05 3.43
C LYS A 92 -14.65 13.30 1.94
N VAL A 93 -14.24 12.30 1.21
CA VAL A 93 -14.45 12.16 -0.22
C VAL A 93 -15.33 10.91 -0.36
N PRO A 94 -16.66 11.06 -0.39
CA PRO A 94 -17.56 9.93 -0.26
C PRO A 94 -17.47 9.00 -1.46
N ALA A 95 -17.36 7.70 -1.18
CA ALA A 95 -17.48 6.67 -2.18
C ALA A 95 -18.95 6.51 -2.64
N PRO A 96 -19.20 6.07 -3.88
CA PRO A 96 -20.55 5.73 -4.34
C PRO A 96 -21.21 4.67 -3.45
N ALA A 97 -22.53 4.73 -3.29
CA ALA A 97 -23.27 3.76 -2.47
C ALA A 97 -23.16 2.30 -2.99
N SER A 98 -22.78 2.14 -4.25
CA SER A 98 -22.53 0.82 -4.86
C SER A 98 -21.17 0.22 -4.50
N ASP A 99 -20.27 1.01 -3.90
CA ASP A 99 -18.96 0.54 -3.44
C ASP A 99 -19.06 -0.03 -2.02
N ASP A 100 -19.29 -1.32 -1.92
CA ASP A 100 -19.42 -2.05 -0.65
C ASP A 100 -18.10 -2.17 0.12
N ARG A 101 -16.96 -1.91 -0.52
CA ARG A 101 -15.62 -1.86 0.09
C ARG A 101 -15.23 -0.46 0.58
N GLN A 102 -15.94 0.58 0.15
CA GLN A 102 -15.67 1.99 0.48
C GLN A 102 -14.23 2.42 0.17
N CYS A 103 -13.70 2.05 -0.97
CA CYS A 103 -12.31 2.29 -1.35
C CYS A 103 -12.12 3.03 -2.68
N SER A 104 -13.19 3.24 -3.46
CA SER A 104 -13.12 3.83 -4.81
C SER A 104 -12.87 5.34 -4.85
N THR A 105 -12.60 5.96 -3.71
CA THR A 105 -12.17 7.39 -3.58
C THR A 105 -10.93 7.56 -2.71
N ASN A 106 -10.26 6.47 -2.40
CA ASN A 106 -9.13 6.46 -1.46
C ASN A 106 -7.93 7.26 -1.96
N ALA A 107 -7.60 7.20 -3.25
CA ALA A 107 -6.48 7.98 -3.79
C ALA A 107 -6.78 9.48 -3.73
N ALA A 108 -8.02 9.87 -4.04
CA ALA A 108 -8.46 11.25 -3.94
C ALA A 108 -8.40 11.76 -2.49
N ARG A 109 -8.93 10.97 -1.54
CA ARG A 109 -8.91 11.29 -0.11
C ARG A 109 -7.48 11.37 0.42
N CYS A 110 -6.63 10.42 0.08
CA CYS A 110 -5.22 10.41 0.49
C CYS A 110 -4.48 11.67 0.01
N ALA A 111 -4.65 12.06 -1.26
CA ALA A 111 -4.03 13.27 -1.77
C ALA A 111 -4.46 14.53 -1.00
N LEU A 112 -5.76 14.64 -0.69
CA LEU A 112 -6.31 15.76 0.07
C LEU A 112 -5.78 15.77 1.50
N GLU A 113 -5.87 14.65 2.20
CA GLU A 113 -5.43 14.51 3.60
C GLU A 113 -3.94 14.84 3.75
N LEU A 114 -3.10 14.26 2.91
CA LEU A 114 -1.66 14.52 2.95
C LEU A 114 -1.31 15.99 2.65
N ALA A 115 -2.04 16.64 1.73
CA ALA A 115 -1.81 18.06 1.43
C ALA A 115 -2.11 18.94 2.64
N VAL A 116 -3.20 18.67 3.36
CA VAL A 116 -3.57 19.39 4.59
C VAL A 116 -2.54 19.14 5.68
N LEU A 117 -2.17 17.88 5.94
CA LEU A 117 -1.18 17.52 6.94
C LEU A 117 0.21 18.12 6.64
N ASP A 118 0.63 18.17 5.38
CA ASP A 118 1.90 18.75 4.98
C ASP A 118 1.90 20.30 5.14
N ALA A 119 0.79 20.97 4.78
CA ALA A 119 0.66 22.40 4.94
C ALA A 119 0.76 22.82 6.41
N PHE A 120 -0.07 22.23 7.25
CA PHE A 120 -0.08 22.55 8.68
C PHE A 120 1.16 22.03 9.41
N GLY A 121 1.74 20.88 8.96
CA GLY A 121 3.02 20.41 9.47
C GLY A 121 4.13 21.44 9.27
N LYS A 122 4.17 22.10 8.10
CA LYS A 122 5.12 23.18 7.82
C LYS A 122 4.82 24.43 8.68
N ALA A 123 3.55 24.84 8.76
CA ALA A 123 3.15 26.01 9.54
C ALA A 123 3.41 25.87 11.04
N PHE A 124 3.22 24.69 11.60
CA PHE A 124 3.44 24.41 13.02
C PHE A 124 4.82 23.78 13.33
N HIS A 125 5.70 23.64 12.33
CA HIS A 125 7.02 23.02 12.46
C HIS A 125 6.97 21.57 12.98
N GLU A 126 5.92 20.83 12.65
CA GLU A 126 5.73 19.44 13.01
C GLU A 126 5.92 18.53 11.80
N PRO A 127 6.81 17.52 11.86
CA PRO A 127 6.96 16.59 10.76
C PRO A 127 5.73 15.69 10.64
N ILE A 128 5.40 15.26 9.40
CA ILE A 128 4.26 14.38 9.15
C ILE A 128 4.33 13.06 9.94
N SER A 129 5.52 12.63 10.33
CA SER A 129 5.71 11.48 11.22
C SER A 129 5.15 11.67 12.64
N SER A 130 4.85 12.92 13.04
CA SER A 130 4.20 13.23 14.32
C SER A 130 2.71 12.85 14.33
N VAL A 131 2.07 12.65 13.18
CA VAL A 131 0.63 12.33 13.09
C VAL A 131 0.28 11.10 13.93
N THR A 132 1.01 10.00 13.77
CA THR A 132 0.77 8.77 14.55
C THR A 132 0.92 9.01 16.05
N LYS A 133 1.95 9.77 16.46
CA LYS A 133 2.14 10.13 17.87
C LYS A 133 0.97 10.97 18.41
N THR A 134 0.44 11.86 17.58
CA THR A 134 -0.61 12.81 17.94
C THR A 134 -1.98 12.13 18.04
N LEU A 135 -2.33 11.27 17.08
CA LEU A 135 -3.65 10.63 16.99
C LEU A 135 -3.70 9.25 17.66
N ALA A 136 -2.61 8.52 17.69
CA ALA A 136 -2.57 7.14 18.16
C ALA A 136 -1.28 6.89 18.97
N GLY A 137 -1.08 7.65 20.03
CA GLY A 137 0.13 7.62 20.86
C GLY A 137 0.49 6.23 21.38
N ASP A 138 -0.51 5.40 21.69
CA ASP A 138 -0.32 4.03 22.16
C ASP A 138 0.25 3.09 21.07
N LEU A 139 0.07 3.43 19.80
CA LEU A 139 0.62 2.71 18.65
C LEU A 139 1.95 3.30 18.20
N TYR A 140 2.33 4.48 18.70
CA TYR A 140 3.55 5.15 18.31
C TYR A 140 4.76 4.53 18.98
N TYR A 141 5.67 4.02 18.15
CA TYR A 141 6.97 3.52 18.61
C TYR A 141 8.10 4.28 17.93
N PRO A 142 8.86 5.13 18.65
CA PRO A 142 9.92 5.94 18.05
C PRO A 142 11.03 5.05 17.49
N ARG A 143 11.36 5.25 16.22
CA ARG A 143 12.47 4.54 15.56
C ARG A 143 13.43 5.53 14.94
N LYS A 144 14.73 5.31 15.13
CA LYS A 144 15.80 6.12 14.54
C LYS A 144 16.06 5.79 13.07
N SER A 145 15.61 4.62 12.61
CA SER A 145 15.81 4.14 11.24
C SER A 145 14.69 3.19 10.83
N VAL A 146 14.41 3.14 9.55
CA VAL A 146 13.53 2.15 8.89
C VAL A 146 14.36 1.21 8.03
N GLN A 147 13.93 -0.04 7.95
CA GLN A 147 14.57 -1.04 7.11
C GLN A 147 13.88 -1.10 5.75
N TYR A 148 14.66 -0.97 4.70
CA TYR A 148 14.18 -1.22 3.34
C TYR A 148 14.13 -2.72 3.05
N SER A 149 13.11 -3.14 2.29
CA SER A 149 13.01 -4.48 1.73
C SER A 149 13.55 -4.48 0.30
N GLY A 150 14.40 -5.45 -0.03
CA GLY A 150 14.74 -5.74 -1.41
C GLY A 150 13.54 -6.36 -2.15
N ILE A 151 13.47 -6.19 -3.48
CA ILE A 151 12.39 -6.75 -4.30
C ILE A 151 12.98 -7.56 -5.45
N ILE A 152 12.62 -8.84 -5.53
CA ILE A 152 12.91 -9.72 -6.66
C ILE A 152 11.62 -9.93 -7.45
N THR A 153 11.53 -9.39 -8.65
CA THR A 153 10.37 -9.52 -9.52
C THR A 153 10.45 -10.79 -10.38
N SER A 154 10.63 -10.65 -11.69
CA SER A 154 10.64 -11.75 -12.66
C SER A 154 12.03 -12.37 -12.94
N ALA A 155 13.05 -12.01 -12.17
CA ALA A 155 14.41 -12.49 -12.37
C ALA A 155 14.50 -14.04 -12.28
N ARG A 156 15.31 -14.64 -13.17
CA ARG A 156 15.56 -16.09 -13.26
C ARG A 156 17.06 -16.38 -13.43
N GLY A 157 17.45 -17.62 -13.13
CA GLY A 157 18.80 -18.09 -13.40
C GLY A 157 19.89 -17.19 -12.80
N TRP A 158 20.86 -16.79 -13.62
CA TRP A 158 21.98 -15.97 -13.17
C TRP A 158 21.57 -14.57 -12.66
N LYS A 159 20.53 -13.96 -13.26
CA LYS A 159 20.01 -12.65 -12.80
C LYS A 159 19.41 -12.74 -11.40
N LEU A 160 18.72 -13.83 -11.08
CA LEU A 160 18.19 -14.09 -9.75
C LEU A 160 19.32 -14.29 -8.74
N ARG A 161 20.35 -15.06 -9.10
CA ARG A 161 21.55 -15.23 -8.24
C ARG A 161 22.22 -13.91 -7.94
N LEU A 162 22.46 -13.11 -8.97
CA LEU A 162 23.10 -11.79 -8.83
C LEU A 162 22.28 -10.86 -7.95
N ALA A 163 20.97 -10.74 -8.18
CA ALA A 163 20.08 -9.93 -7.35
C ALA A 163 20.11 -10.38 -5.87
N SER A 164 20.06 -11.70 -5.62
CA SER A 164 20.14 -12.25 -4.26
C SER A 164 21.47 -11.93 -3.58
N ILE A 165 22.59 -12.05 -4.32
CA ILE A 165 23.93 -11.70 -3.80
C ILE A 165 24.01 -10.19 -3.49
N ILE A 166 23.50 -9.33 -4.38
CA ILE A 166 23.48 -7.88 -4.18
C ILE A 166 22.70 -7.52 -2.91
N TYR A 167 21.52 -8.09 -2.69
CA TYR A 167 20.75 -7.85 -1.46
C TYR A 167 21.48 -8.34 -0.21
N ARG A 168 22.11 -9.52 -0.29
CA ARG A 168 22.91 -10.04 0.83
C ARG A 168 24.11 -9.15 1.16
N LEU A 169 24.87 -8.74 0.18
CA LEU A 169 26.06 -7.89 0.36
C LEU A 169 25.67 -6.43 0.70
N GLY A 170 24.49 -5.97 0.22
CA GLY A 170 23.93 -4.66 0.56
C GLY A 170 23.28 -4.59 1.94
N TRP A 171 23.45 -5.62 2.79
CA TRP A 171 22.97 -5.66 4.18
C TRP A 171 21.45 -5.54 4.31
N PHE A 172 20.70 -5.94 3.24
CA PHE A 172 19.27 -6.04 3.37
C PHE A 172 18.90 -7.16 4.36
N ARG A 173 17.97 -6.84 5.25
CA ARG A 173 17.44 -7.84 6.21
C ARG A 173 16.16 -8.49 5.75
N GLN A 174 15.51 -7.90 4.76
CA GLN A 174 14.22 -8.35 4.24
C GLN A 174 14.24 -8.32 2.72
N VAL A 175 13.68 -9.34 2.07
CA VAL A 175 13.50 -9.42 0.63
C VAL A 175 12.11 -9.95 0.33
N LYS A 176 11.38 -9.25 -0.55
CA LYS A 176 10.12 -9.71 -1.11
C LYS A 176 10.35 -10.27 -2.52
N MET A 177 9.83 -11.46 -2.80
CA MET A 177 9.98 -12.12 -4.09
C MET A 177 8.61 -12.38 -4.72
N LYS A 178 8.40 -11.89 -5.95
CA LYS A 178 7.18 -12.18 -6.71
C LYS A 178 7.16 -13.64 -7.17
N VAL A 179 6.02 -14.29 -6.91
CA VAL A 179 5.69 -15.68 -7.29
C VAL A 179 4.41 -15.69 -8.14
N GLY A 180 3.95 -16.86 -8.59
CA GLY A 180 2.77 -16.97 -9.43
C GLY A 180 2.94 -16.44 -10.86
N ILE A 181 4.17 -16.19 -11.30
CA ILE A 181 4.43 -15.64 -12.65
C ILE A 181 4.25 -16.75 -13.68
N PRO A 182 3.39 -16.57 -14.71
CA PRO A 182 3.14 -17.57 -15.72
C PRO A 182 4.43 -18.11 -16.36
N GLY A 183 4.53 -19.43 -16.51
CA GLY A 183 5.69 -20.11 -17.09
C GLY A 183 6.94 -20.15 -16.21
N GLN A 184 6.82 -19.77 -14.92
CA GLN A 184 7.92 -19.88 -13.96
C GLN A 184 7.62 -20.93 -12.89
N ASN A 185 8.65 -21.64 -12.43
CA ASN A 185 8.53 -22.56 -11.31
C ASN A 185 8.94 -21.87 -10.02
N ASP A 186 7.98 -21.54 -9.17
CA ASP A 186 8.18 -20.76 -7.95
C ASP A 186 9.07 -21.50 -6.95
N GLU A 187 8.89 -22.81 -6.78
CA GLU A 187 9.73 -23.62 -5.89
C GLU A 187 11.20 -23.51 -6.26
N LYS A 188 11.54 -23.73 -7.55
CA LYS A 188 12.92 -23.63 -8.03
C LYS A 188 13.48 -22.22 -7.86
N ARG A 189 12.67 -21.20 -8.08
CA ARG A 189 13.08 -19.80 -7.93
C ARG A 189 13.33 -19.44 -6.47
N VAL A 190 12.41 -19.78 -5.58
CA VAL A 190 12.51 -19.47 -4.13
C VAL A 190 13.69 -20.25 -3.52
N ARG A 191 13.87 -21.52 -3.87
CA ARG A 191 15.03 -22.33 -3.47
C ARG A 191 16.34 -21.67 -3.92
N LEU A 192 16.42 -21.22 -5.18
CA LEU A 192 17.60 -20.54 -5.70
C LEU A 192 17.86 -19.22 -4.98
N ALA A 193 16.83 -18.38 -4.78
CA ALA A 193 16.94 -17.14 -4.04
C ALA A 193 17.44 -17.38 -2.62
N ARG A 194 16.84 -18.31 -1.88
CA ARG A 194 17.23 -18.67 -0.51
C ARG A 194 18.68 -19.11 -0.41
N ARG A 195 19.16 -19.91 -1.37
CA ARG A 195 20.56 -20.37 -1.40
C ARG A 195 21.54 -19.20 -1.43
N PHE A 196 21.26 -18.13 -2.17
CA PHE A 196 22.16 -16.99 -2.34
C PHE A 196 21.90 -15.85 -1.35
N LEU A 197 20.67 -15.66 -0.87
CA LEU A 197 20.34 -14.75 0.22
C LEU A 197 20.90 -15.24 1.57
N GLY A 198 20.98 -16.57 1.76
CA GLY A 198 21.31 -17.16 3.06
C GLY A 198 20.13 -17.19 4.03
N GLY A 199 20.30 -17.81 5.19
CA GLY A 199 19.24 -17.99 6.20
C GLY A 199 18.91 -16.76 7.03
N GLY A 200 19.83 -15.77 7.08
CA GLY A 200 19.66 -14.58 7.93
C GLY A 200 18.79 -13.46 7.34
N ILE A 201 18.35 -13.60 6.07
CA ILE A 201 17.47 -12.63 5.43
C ILE A 201 16.05 -13.14 5.49
N ASP A 202 15.14 -12.31 5.99
CA ASP A 202 13.70 -12.54 5.94
C ASP A 202 13.22 -12.54 4.48
N LEU A 203 12.61 -13.65 4.05
CA LEU A 203 12.14 -13.84 2.68
C LEU A 203 10.62 -13.97 2.68
N ARG A 204 9.95 -12.96 2.16
CA ARG A 204 8.50 -12.95 1.90
C ARG A 204 8.25 -13.26 0.43
N VAL A 205 7.14 -13.88 0.13
CA VAL A 205 6.67 -14.08 -1.25
C VAL A 205 5.37 -13.34 -1.48
N ASP A 206 5.19 -12.83 -2.70
CA ASP A 206 4.04 -12.05 -3.12
C ASP A 206 3.48 -12.67 -4.40
N ALA A 207 2.28 -13.20 -4.31
CA ALA A 207 1.61 -13.86 -5.43
C ALA A 207 0.78 -12.89 -6.29
N ASN A 208 0.49 -11.68 -5.79
CA ASN A 208 -0.32 -10.68 -6.48
C ASN A 208 -1.58 -11.32 -7.12
N GLU A 209 -2.37 -12.03 -6.31
CA GLU A 209 -3.65 -12.65 -6.70
C GLU A 209 -3.53 -13.80 -7.73
N ALA A 210 -2.31 -14.33 -7.96
CA ALA A 210 -2.08 -15.25 -9.07
C ALA A 210 -2.49 -16.70 -8.82
N TRP A 211 -2.80 -17.09 -7.57
CA TRP A 211 -3.14 -18.47 -7.24
C TRP A 211 -4.66 -18.68 -7.10
N SER A 212 -5.14 -19.87 -7.46
CA SER A 212 -6.49 -20.27 -7.08
C SER A 212 -6.55 -20.69 -5.61
N LEU A 213 -7.72 -20.61 -5.01
CA LEU A 213 -7.93 -21.03 -3.62
C LEU A 213 -7.55 -22.50 -3.38
N ASP A 214 -7.90 -23.37 -4.34
CA ASP A 214 -7.67 -24.82 -4.23
C ASP A 214 -6.19 -25.18 -4.24
N GLU A 215 -5.37 -24.47 -5.01
CA GLU A 215 -3.92 -24.75 -5.09
C GLU A 215 -3.10 -24.02 -4.02
N THR A 216 -3.68 -23.03 -3.32
CA THR A 216 -2.95 -22.14 -2.40
C THR A 216 -2.26 -22.89 -1.27
N VAL A 217 -2.91 -23.88 -0.65
CA VAL A 217 -2.33 -24.69 0.42
C VAL A 217 -1.09 -25.42 -0.07
N ASP A 218 -1.19 -26.10 -1.20
CA ASP A 218 -0.07 -26.90 -1.76
C ASP A 218 1.10 -26.01 -2.15
N ARG A 219 0.83 -24.86 -2.77
CA ARG A 219 1.86 -23.86 -3.11
C ARG A 219 2.59 -23.34 -1.89
N ILE A 220 1.88 -22.98 -0.82
CA ILE A 220 2.48 -22.56 0.43
C ILE A 220 3.36 -23.66 1.03
N LEU A 221 2.85 -24.91 1.08
CA LEU A 221 3.60 -26.04 1.63
C LEU A 221 4.85 -26.35 0.81
N GLN A 222 4.84 -26.20 -0.52
CA GLN A 222 6.03 -26.32 -1.39
C GLN A 222 7.09 -25.26 -1.09
N LEU A 223 6.70 -24.05 -0.69
CA LEU A 223 7.61 -22.93 -0.40
C LEU A 223 8.12 -22.92 1.05
N LYS A 224 7.35 -23.49 1.99
CA LYS A 224 7.68 -23.54 3.41
C LYS A 224 9.09 -24.06 3.75
N PRO A 225 9.64 -25.13 3.10
CA PRO A 225 10.97 -25.64 3.41
C PRO A 225 12.10 -24.63 3.17
N PHE A 226 11.86 -23.59 2.38
CA PHE A 226 12.82 -22.52 2.11
C PHE A 226 12.76 -21.36 3.08
N GLY A 227 12.03 -21.50 4.19
CA GLY A 227 11.95 -20.49 5.24
C GLY A 227 11.25 -19.20 4.78
N VAL A 228 10.20 -19.33 3.98
CA VAL A 228 9.33 -18.22 3.63
C VAL A 228 8.60 -17.75 4.89
N SER A 229 8.70 -16.48 5.23
CA SER A 229 8.16 -15.90 6.47
C SER A 229 6.70 -15.45 6.33
N SER A 230 6.25 -15.12 5.13
CA SER A 230 4.84 -14.83 4.83
C SER A 230 4.54 -14.94 3.34
N VAL A 231 3.26 -15.17 3.03
CA VAL A 231 2.71 -15.13 1.67
C VAL A 231 1.76 -13.96 1.56
N GLU A 232 2.07 -13.02 0.66
CA GLU A 232 1.29 -11.83 0.38
C GLU A 232 0.32 -12.11 -0.77
N GLN A 233 -0.94 -11.75 -0.57
CA GLN A 233 -2.06 -11.80 -1.50
C GLN A 233 -2.07 -13.04 -2.42
N PRO A 234 -2.26 -14.24 -1.86
CA PRO A 234 -2.20 -15.47 -2.64
C PRO A 234 -3.31 -15.59 -3.69
N VAL A 235 -4.54 -15.19 -3.34
CA VAL A 235 -5.75 -15.35 -4.15
C VAL A 235 -6.35 -14.00 -4.56
N PRO A 236 -7.20 -13.95 -5.59
CA PRO A 236 -8.00 -12.77 -5.94
C PRO A 236 -8.75 -12.20 -4.73
N HIS A 237 -8.92 -10.88 -4.68
CA HIS A 237 -9.52 -10.18 -3.54
C HIS A 237 -10.95 -10.66 -3.24
N GLU A 238 -11.72 -11.07 -4.24
CA GLU A 238 -13.08 -11.62 -4.05
C GLU A 238 -13.07 -12.93 -3.26
N GLN A 239 -11.96 -13.65 -3.24
CA GLN A 239 -11.80 -14.93 -2.52
C GLN A 239 -11.03 -14.77 -1.19
N ALA A 240 -10.56 -13.58 -0.87
CA ALA A 240 -9.67 -13.36 0.28
C ALA A 240 -10.27 -13.81 1.62
N LEU A 241 -11.57 -13.62 1.82
CA LEU A 241 -12.24 -14.02 3.05
C LEU A 241 -12.26 -15.55 3.26
N LEU A 242 -12.06 -16.33 2.21
CA LEU A 242 -11.95 -17.80 2.28
C LEU A 242 -10.57 -18.28 2.76
N LEU A 243 -9.59 -17.40 2.87
CA LEU A 243 -8.22 -17.71 3.31
C LEU A 243 -8.15 -18.20 4.77
N GLY A 244 -9.17 -17.97 5.58
CA GLY A 244 -9.27 -18.59 6.91
C GLY A 244 -9.09 -20.10 6.89
N LYS A 245 -9.70 -20.79 5.91
CA LYS A 245 -9.55 -22.25 5.71
C LYS A 245 -8.14 -22.66 5.25
N VAL A 246 -7.41 -21.77 4.57
CA VAL A 246 -6.01 -21.99 4.18
C VAL A 246 -5.10 -21.85 5.38
N ARG A 247 -5.32 -20.85 6.24
CA ARG A 247 -4.56 -20.61 7.48
C ARG A 247 -4.61 -21.81 8.43
N GLU A 248 -5.77 -22.44 8.56
CA GLU A 248 -5.92 -23.66 9.38
C GLU A 248 -5.01 -24.82 8.91
N LYS A 249 -4.65 -24.86 7.62
CA LYS A 249 -3.86 -25.92 7.01
C LYS A 249 -2.38 -25.58 6.83
N THR A 250 -1.99 -24.34 7.09
CA THR A 250 -0.61 -23.90 6.92
C THR A 250 -0.14 -23.16 8.18
N SER A 251 1.19 -23.11 8.39
CA SER A 251 1.80 -22.34 9.47
C SER A 251 2.59 -21.14 8.94
N VAL A 252 2.49 -20.86 7.64
CA VAL A 252 3.11 -19.68 7.02
C VAL A 252 2.10 -18.54 7.07
N PRO A 253 2.43 -17.42 7.69
CA PRO A 253 1.54 -16.26 7.79
C PRO A 253 1.05 -15.76 6.43
N ILE A 254 -0.23 -15.38 6.37
CA ILE A 254 -0.87 -14.78 5.19
C ILE A 254 -0.98 -13.27 5.40
N MET A 255 -0.55 -12.51 4.39
CA MET A 255 -0.66 -11.06 4.34
C MET A 255 -1.67 -10.63 3.27
N LEU A 256 -2.58 -9.71 3.59
CA LEU A 256 -3.45 -9.09 2.60
C LEU A 256 -2.84 -7.79 2.09
N ASP A 257 -2.89 -7.58 0.76
CA ASP A 257 -2.52 -6.33 0.07
C ASP A 257 -3.70 -5.79 -0.75
N GLU A 258 -4.00 -6.35 -1.90
CA GLU A 258 -5.10 -5.88 -2.78
C GLU A 258 -6.48 -6.04 -2.12
N SER A 259 -6.61 -6.96 -1.18
CA SER A 259 -7.84 -7.20 -0.41
C SER A 259 -8.01 -6.27 0.79
N LEU A 260 -7.05 -5.41 1.07
CA LEU A 260 -7.08 -4.46 2.19
C LEU A 260 -7.04 -3.03 1.66
N CYS A 261 -8.18 -2.42 1.45
CA CYS A 261 -8.29 -1.05 0.96
C CYS A 261 -9.06 -0.12 1.91
N SER A 262 -9.77 -0.68 2.90
CA SER A 262 -10.58 0.11 3.84
C SER A 262 -10.68 -0.55 5.21
N MET A 263 -11.26 0.17 6.18
CA MET A 263 -11.63 -0.41 7.48
C MET A 263 -12.65 -1.54 7.32
N VAL A 264 -13.58 -1.42 6.38
CA VAL A 264 -14.57 -2.47 6.07
C VAL A 264 -13.87 -3.77 5.65
N ASP A 265 -12.86 -3.66 4.76
CA ASP A 265 -12.06 -4.82 4.36
C ASP A 265 -11.30 -5.43 5.55
N ALA A 266 -10.70 -4.57 6.39
CA ALA A 266 -9.96 -5.03 7.57
C ALA A 266 -10.86 -5.77 8.56
N GLU A 267 -12.03 -5.23 8.90
CA GLU A 267 -12.99 -5.83 9.79
C GLU A 267 -13.50 -7.17 9.26
N ARG A 268 -13.88 -7.23 7.98
CA ARG A 268 -14.31 -8.49 7.32
C ARG A 268 -13.20 -9.54 7.36
N ALA A 269 -11.95 -9.15 7.08
CA ALA A 269 -10.82 -10.07 7.10
C ALA A 269 -10.52 -10.61 8.51
N VAL A 270 -10.58 -9.76 9.53
CA VAL A 270 -10.41 -10.18 10.94
C VAL A 270 -11.53 -11.11 11.37
N GLN A 271 -12.78 -10.77 11.09
CA GLN A 271 -13.94 -11.61 11.43
C GLN A 271 -13.89 -12.99 10.75
N ALA A 272 -13.42 -13.03 9.50
CA ALA A 272 -13.25 -14.28 8.76
C ALA A 272 -11.97 -15.06 9.15
N GLY A 273 -11.10 -14.50 10.00
CA GLY A 273 -9.79 -15.07 10.29
C GLY A 273 -8.90 -15.23 9.07
N ALA A 274 -9.07 -14.37 8.05
CA ALA A 274 -8.51 -14.55 6.71
C ALA A 274 -7.00 -14.30 6.61
N CYS A 275 -6.40 -13.56 7.54
CA CYS A 275 -4.98 -13.20 7.47
C CYS A 275 -4.32 -13.07 8.85
N ASP A 276 -3.00 -12.95 8.81
CA ASP A 276 -2.13 -12.69 9.97
C ASP A 276 -1.54 -11.28 9.91
N LEU A 277 -1.42 -10.70 8.70
CA LEU A 277 -0.71 -9.45 8.43
C LEU A 277 -1.49 -8.60 7.42
N PHE A 278 -1.36 -7.29 7.57
CA PHE A 278 -1.84 -6.29 6.61
C PHE A 278 -0.68 -5.54 5.96
N ASN A 279 -0.72 -5.40 4.65
CA ASN A 279 0.16 -4.50 3.91
C ASN A 279 -0.54 -3.14 3.75
N LEU A 280 -0.07 -2.14 4.50
CA LEU A 280 -0.63 -0.80 4.46
C LEU A 280 0.09 0.04 3.40
N ARG A 281 -0.70 0.68 2.52
CA ARG A 281 -0.24 1.69 1.56
C ARG A 281 -1.17 2.90 1.66
N LEU A 282 -0.62 4.06 1.97
CA LEU A 282 -1.42 5.27 2.25
C LEU A 282 -2.47 5.54 1.17
N SER A 283 -2.06 5.64 -0.10
CA SER A 283 -2.99 5.92 -1.19
C SER A 283 -4.09 4.86 -1.35
N LYS A 284 -3.77 3.59 -1.13
CA LYS A 284 -4.71 2.49 -1.22
C LYS A 284 -5.74 2.49 -0.07
N CYS A 285 -5.32 2.95 1.10
CA CYS A 285 -6.14 2.94 2.32
C CYS A 285 -6.84 4.28 2.59
N GLY A 286 -6.61 5.30 1.75
CA GLY A 286 -7.30 6.58 1.85
C GLY A 286 -6.63 7.62 2.73
N GLY A 287 -5.37 7.39 3.07
CA GLY A 287 -4.60 8.31 3.91
C GLY A 287 -4.07 7.69 5.17
#